data_a7aeeecb88703fd33ee87cc61633580e
#
_entry.id   a7aeeecb88703fd33ee87cc61633580e
#
_cell.length_a   1.000
_cell.length_b   1.000
_cell.length_c   1.000
_cell.angle_alpha   90.00
_cell.angle_beta   90.00
_cell.angle_gamma   90.00
#
_symmetry.space_group_name_H-M   'P 1'
#
loop_
_entity.id
_entity.type
_entity.pdbx_description
1 polymer ?
#
loop_
_entity_poly.entity_id
_entity_poly.type
_entity_poly.pdbx_seq_one_letter_code
_entity_poly.pdbx_strand_id
1 'polypeptide(L)'
;MKNLTLQPRRPTIRYVSPRFQGRAALAFAAIIATGGAIFWKLVDSEFQRMFLHAAIRGHYAFDSAYDIVRDLLASHLAGLFVGVFLTGSALVLLLVAATRLGIGKAVDSLRASADGDLSTPTGTCPIGEFDRFGEKIDATRSDTLVSVLKIRSEAATLAAGGISPEEFRLRWDELNQRIRRIAP
;
A
#
# COMPACT_ATOMS: atom_id res chain seq x y z
N MET A 1 41.48 20.06 12.19
CA MET A 1 40.45 19.88 11.13
C MET A 1 40.26 18.39 10.95
N LYS A 2 39.17 17.81 11.49
CA LYS A 2 38.80 16.38 11.33
C LYS A 2 37.91 16.27 10.11
N ASN A 3 38.42 15.61 9.06
CA ASN A 3 37.65 15.26 7.87
C ASN A 3 36.55 14.23 8.24
N LEU A 4 35.31 14.67 8.38
CA LEU A 4 34.15 13.82 8.44
C LEU A 4 33.89 13.27 7.03
N THR A 5 34.47 12.11 6.73
CA THR A 5 34.09 11.31 5.56
C THR A 5 32.68 10.77 5.80
N LEU A 6 31.70 11.43 5.18
CA LEU A 6 30.33 10.90 5.07
C LEU A 6 30.40 9.64 4.21
N GLN A 7 30.42 8.47 4.85
CA GLN A 7 30.20 7.20 4.16
C GLN A 7 28.79 7.22 3.53
N PRO A 8 28.66 6.98 2.23
CA PRO A 8 27.36 6.87 1.60
C PRO A 8 26.64 5.64 2.21
N ARG A 9 25.62 5.88 3.01
CA ARG A 9 24.70 4.82 3.46
C ARG A 9 24.08 4.18 2.23
N ARG A 10 24.51 2.98 1.87
CA ARG A 10 23.82 2.15 0.87
C ARG A 10 22.36 2.02 1.29
N PRO A 11 21.40 2.39 0.42
CA PRO A 11 20.00 2.16 0.71
C PRO A 11 19.80 0.66 0.84
N THR A 12 19.67 0.16 2.05
CA THR A 12 19.14 -1.18 2.28
C THR A 12 17.68 -1.12 1.79
N ILE A 13 17.41 -1.73 0.64
CA ILE A 13 16.05 -1.97 0.15
C ILE A 13 15.38 -2.85 1.21
N ARG A 14 14.80 -2.21 2.22
CA ARG A 14 13.94 -2.89 3.18
C ARG A 14 12.68 -3.27 2.43
N TYR A 15 12.47 -4.56 2.25
CA TYR A 15 11.22 -5.12 1.76
C TYR A 15 10.06 -4.45 2.48
N VAL A 16 9.26 -3.71 1.71
CA VAL A 16 8.04 -3.07 2.20
C VAL A 16 7.09 -4.19 2.59
N SER A 17 6.95 -4.42 3.84
CA SER A 17 6.19 -5.42 4.59
C SER A 17 5.94 -6.77 3.87
N PRO A 18 6.51 -7.89 4.40
CA PRO A 18 6.36 -9.22 3.81
C PRO A 18 4.89 -9.70 3.74
N ARG A 19 4.01 -9.13 4.57
CA ARG A 19 2.58 -9.48 4.57
C ARG A 19 1.82 -8.94 3.37
N PHE A 20 2.14 -7.73 2.90
CA PHE A 20 1.52 -7.14 1.72
C PHE A 20 1.99 -7.86 0.46
N GLN A 21 3.30 -8.06 0.33
CA GLN A 21 3.89 -8.80 -0.80
C GLN A 21 3.40 -10.24 -0.86
N GLY A 22 3.28 -10.90 0.30
CA GLY A 22 2.75 -12.27 0.38
C GLY A 22 1.29 -12.35 -0.09
N ARG A 23 0.42 -11.45 0.32
CA ARG A 23 -0.98 -11.41 -0.13
C ARG A 23 -1.11 -11.10 -1.61
N ALA A 24 -0.35 -10.16 -2.14
CA ALA A 24 -0.34 -9.85 -3.57
C ALA A 24 0.19 -11.03 -4.40
N ALA A 25 1.28 -11.67 -3.98
CA ALA A 25 1.83 -12.86 -4.63
C ALA A 25 0.83 -14.03 -4.59
N LEU A 26 0.15 -14.23 -3.47
CA LEU A 26 -0.86 -15.29 -3.32
C LEU A 26 -2.08 -15.04 -4.21
N ALA A 27 -2.56 -13.81 -4.31
CA ALA A 27 -3.63 -13.43 -5.23
C ALA A 27 -3.22 -13.68 -6.69
N PHE A 28 -1.99 -13.32 -7.06
CA PHE A 28 -1.47 -13.55 -8.41
C PHE A 28 -1.32 -15.05 -8.73
N ALA A 29 -0.81 -15.83 -7.78
CA ALA A 29 -0.72 -17.29 -7.91
C ALA A 29 -2.12 -17.94 -8.03
N ALA A 30 -3.10 -17.48 -7.27
CA ALA A 30 -4.47 -17.96 -7.36
C ALA A 30 -5.11 -17.68 -8.73
N ILE A 31 -4.88 -16.48 -9.30
CA ILE A 31 -5.34 -16.12 -10.65
C ILE A 31 -4.72 -17.04 -11.70
N ILE A 32 -3.41 -17.26 -11.64
CA ILE A 32 -2.71 -18.16 -12.58
C ILE A 32 -3.21 -19.59 -12.45
N ALA A 33 -3.35 -20.11 -11.24
CA ALA A 33 -3.84 -21.46 -10.99
C ALA A 33 -5.28 -21.65 -11.49
N THR A 34 -6.17 -20.69 -11.20
CA THR A 34 -7.56 -20.72 -11.68
C THR A 34 -7.63 -20.63 -13.20
N GLY A 35 -6.87 -19.71 -13.82
CA GLY A 35 -6.78 -19.59 -15.27
C GLY A 35 -6.25 -20.88 -15.94
N GLY A 36 -5.23 -21.50 -15.36
CA GLY A 36 -4.69 -22.77 -15.82
C GLY A 36 -5.69 -23.93 -15.72
N ALA A 37 -6.45 -23.99 -14.63
CA ALA A 37 -7.48 -25.03 -14.46
C ALA A 37 -8.64 -24.86 -15.45
N ILE A 38 -9.08 -23.62 -15.70
CA ILE A 38 -10.11 -23.32 -16.71
C ILE A 38 -9.60 -23.69 -18.11
N PHE A 39 -8.36 -23.29 -18.42
CA PHE A 39 -7.71 -23.63 -19.70
C PHE A 39 -7.66 -25.13 -19.92
N TRP A 40 -7.18 -25.89 -18.92
CA TRP A 40 -7.12 -27.35 -18.99
C TRP A 40 -8.49 -27.96 -19.27
N LYS A 41 -9.50 -27.51 -18.54
CA LYS A 41 -10.88 -28.03 -18.71
C LYS A 41 -11.47 -27.72 -20.10
N LEU A 42 -11.20 -26.54 -20.64
CA LEU A 42 -11.63 -26.16 -22.00
C LEU A 42 -10.96 -27.03 -23.05
N VAL A 43 -9.64 -27.17 -22.96
CA VAL A 43 -8.87 -28.01 -23.92
C VAL A 43 -9.33 -29.47 -23.85
N ASP A 44 -9.47 -30.02 -22.63
CA ASP A 44 -9.94 -31.41 -22.45
C ASP A 44 -11.34 -31.62 -23.06
N SER A 45 -12.26 -30.69 -22.84
CA SER A 45 -13.63 -30.78 -23.36
C SER A 45 -13.67 -30.73 -24.90
N GLU A 46 -12.83 -29.91 -25.52
CA GLU A 46 -12.74 -29.81 -26.98
C GLU A 46 -12.09 -31.06 -27.59
N PHE A 47 -11.03 -31.61 -26.96
CA PHE A 47 -10.44 -32.86 -27.37
C PHE A 47 -11.46 -34.00 -27.32
N GLN A 48 -12.24 -34.13 -26.24
CA GLN A 48 -13.28 -35.16 -26.14
C GLN A 48 -14.33 -35.01 -27.25
N ARG A 49 -14.78 -33.77 -27.55
CA ARG A 49 -15.72 -33.51 -28.64
C ARG A 49 -15.15 -33.91 -30.01
N MET A 50 -13.89 -33.56 -30.29
CA MET A 50 -13.23 -33.92 -31.53
C MET A 50 -13.10 -35.43 -31.71
N PHE A 51 -12.69 -36.15 -30.67
CA PHE A 51 -12.60 -37.62 -30.69
C PHE A 51 -13.96 -38.25 -30.92
N LEU A 52 -15.02 -37.76 -30.28
CA LEU A 52 -16.38 -38.24 -30.48
C LEU A 52 -16.87 -38.01 -31.89
N HIS A 53 -16.64 -36.83 -32.47
CA HIS A 53 -17.02 -36.54 -33.89
C HIS A 53 -16.22 -37.37 -34.89
N ALA A 54 -14.92 -37.60 -34.64
CA ALA A 54 -14.08 -38.45 -35.45
C ALA A 54 -14.54 -39.93 -35.45
N ALA A 55 -14.93 -40.43 -34.27
CA ALA A 55 -15.43 -41.79 -34.10
C ALA A 55 -16.78 -42.01 -34.81
N ILE A 56 -17.68 -41.00 -34.83
CA ILE A 56 -19.00 -41.11 -35.44
C ILE A 56 -18.94 -40.97 -36.99
N ARG A 57 -18.00 -40.17 -37.52
CA ARG A 57 -17.95 -39.86 -38.97
C ARG A 57 -16.95 -40.69 -39.78
N GLY A 58 -16.37 -41.74 -39.23
CA GLY A 58 -15.35 -42.62 -39.81
C GLY A 58 -15.20 -42.53 -41.35
N HIS A 59 -14.13 -41.90 -41.83
CA HIS A 59 -13.68 -41.72 -43.21
C HIS A 59 -13.79 -40.33 -43.83
N TYR A 60 -13.51 -39.27 -43.10
CA TYR A 60 -13.14 -38.00 -43.76
C TYR A 60 -11.63 -37.79 -43.73
N ALA A 61 -11.11 -37.37 -44.88
CA ALA A 61 -9.70 -36.91 -45.02
C ALA A 61 -9.49 -35.75 -44.04
N PHE A 62 -8.84 -36.03 -42.92
CA PHE A 62 -8.46 -35.00 -41.98
C PHE A 62 -7.33 -34.17 -42.62
N ASP A 63 -7.49 -32.85 -42.60
CA ASP A 63 -6.35 -31.96 -42.46
C ASP A 63 -5.45 -32.55 -41.40
N SER A 64 -4.13 -32.44 -41.53
CA SER A 64 -3.23 -33.20 -40.66
C SER A 64 -3.66 -33.00 -39.20
N ALA A 65 -3.66 -34.07 -38.39
CA ALA A 65 -4.04 -34.00 -36.98
C ALA A 65 -3.26 -32.89 -36.23
N TYR A 66 -2.09 -32.53 -36.78
CA TYR A 66 -1.25 -31.43 -36.33
C TYR A 66 -1.92 -30.06 -36.54
N ASP A 67 -2.55 -29.78 -37.66
CA ASP A 67 -3.17 -28.49 -37.97
C ASP A 67 -4.39 -28.22 -37.06
N ILE A 68 -5.19 -29.25 -36.81
CA ILE A 68 -6.35 -29.18 -35.92
C ILE A 68 -5.90 -28.90 -34.48
N VAL A 69 -4.89 -29.62 -33.98
CA VAL A 69 -4.35 -29.42 -32.63
C VAL A 69 -3.71 -28.05 -32.52
N ARG A 70 -2.97 -27.60 -33.52
CA ARG A 70 -2.33 -26.30 -33.55
C ARG A 70 -3.33 -25.15 -33.44
N ASP A 71 -4.39 -25.17 -34.24
CA ASP A 71 -5.39 -24.09 -34.28
C ASP A 71 -6.21 -24.04 -32.97
N LEU A 72 -6.58 -25.22 -32.44
CA LEU A 72 -7.24 -25.33 -31.17
C LEU A 72 -6.35 -24.77 -30.03
N LEU A 73 -5.09 -25.21 -29.99
CA LEU A 73 -4.15 -24.78 -28.98
C LEU A 73 -3.85 -23.28 -29.10
N ALA A 74 -3.68 -22.74 -30.26
CA ALA A 74 -3.41 -21.34 -30.51
C ALA A 74 -4.56 -20.44 -30.06
N SER A 75 -5.80 -20.79 -30.35
CA SER A 75 -6.99 -20.01 -29.95
C SER A 75 -7.19 -19.99 -28.43
N HIS A 76 -7.04 -21.16 -27.80
CA HIS A 76 -7.19 -21.26 -26.33
C HIS A 76 -6.04 -20.61 -25.57
N LEU A 77 -4.79 -20.74 -26.08
CA LEU A 77 -3.63 -20.04 -25.53
C LEU A 77 -3.80 -18.51 -25.64
N ALA A 78 -4.21 -18.01 -26.81
CA ALA A 78 -4.45 -16.59 -27.00
C ALA A 78 -5.51 -16.06 -26.02
N GLY A 79 -6.63 -16.77 -25.85
CA GLY A 79 -7.68 -16.45 -24.87
C GLY A 79 -7.15 -16.42 -23.42
N LEU A 80 -6.34 -17.43 -23.06
CA LEU A 80 -5.71 -17.48 -21.73
C LEU A 80 -4.77 -16.28 -21.49
N PHE A 81 -3.89 -15.98 -22.47
CA PHE A 81 -2.97 -14.84 -22.36
C PHE A 81 -3.70 -13.52 -22.22
N VAL A 82 -4.74 -13.28 -23.02
CA VAL A 82 -5.57 -12.07 -22.92
C VAL A 82 -6.25 -12.00 -21.53
N GLY A 83 -6.83 -13.10 -21.08
CA GLY A 83 -7.48 -13.16 -19.76
C GLY A 83 -6.53 -12.87 -18.61
N VAL A 84 -5.36 -13.51 -18.58
CA VAL A 84 -4.32 -13.27 -17.56
C VAL A 84 -3.79 -11.85 -17.63
N PHE A 85 -3.56 -11.32 -18.83
CA PHE A 85 -3.08 -9.94 -19.03
C PHE A 85 -4.09 -8.91 -18.50
N LEU A 86 -5.37 -9.05 -18.86
CA LEU A 86 -6.42 -8.13 -18.41
C LEU A 86 -6.60 -8.19 -16.89
N THR A 87 -6.63 -9.39 -16.32
CA THR A 87 -6.80 -9.57 -14.86
C THR A 87 -5.58 -9.06 -14.10
N GLY A 88 -4.38 -9.34 -14.58
CA GLY A 88 -3.13 -8.83 -14.00
C GLY A 88 -3.05 -7.31 -14.07
N SER A 89 -3.42 -6.72 -15.22
CA SER A 89 -3.46 -5.27 -15.39
C SER A 89 -4.48 -4.61 -14.45
N ALA A 90 -5.67 -5.17 -14.32
CA ALA A 90 -6.70 -4.70 -13.40
C ALA A 90 -6.20 -4.72 -11.94
N LEU A 91 -5.54 -5.81 -11.52
CA LEU A 91 -4.96 -5.92 -10.19
C LEU A 91 -3.91 -4.83 -9.93
N VAL A 92 -3.00 -4.61 -10.88
CA VAL A 92 -1.97 -3.56 -10.77
C VAL A 92 -2.62 -2.18 -10.66
N LEU A 93 -3.62 -1.87 -11.48
CA LEU A 93 -4.34 -0.59 -11.42
C LEU A 93 -5.04 -0.39 -10.06
N LEU A 94 -5.68 -1.42 -9.53
CA LEU A 94 -6.30 -1.38 -8.20
C LEU A 94 -5.26 -1.12 -7.10
N LEU A 95 -4.11 -1.78 -7.15
CA LEU A 95 -3.01 -1.56 -6.20
C LEU A 95 -2.46 -0.14 -6.28
N VAL A 96 -2.26 0.39 -7.49
CA VAL A 96 -1.80 1.77 -7.70
C VAL A 96 -2.84 2.77 -7.17
N ALA A 97 -4.13 2.57 -7.46
CA ALA A 97 -5.19 3.42 -6.97
C ALA A 97 -5.27 3.42 -5.43
N ALA A 98 -5.22 2.25 -4.80
CA ALA A 98 -5.21 2.11 -3.35
C ALA A 98 -3.99 2.76 -2.69
N THR A 99 -2.81 2.63 -3.32
CA THR A 99 -1.57 3.28 -2.85
C THR A 99 -1.67 4.80 -2.94
N ARG A 100 -2.17 5.33 -4.08
CA ARG A 100 -2.38 6.78 -4.25
C ARG A 100 -3.33 7.34 -3.21
N LEU A 101 -4.43 6.63 -2.93
CA LEU A 101 -5.38 7.02 -1.90
C LEU A 101 -4.73 7.08 -0.51
N GLY A 102 -3.93 6.08 -0.15
CA GLY A 102 -3.22 6.01 1.13
C GLY A 102 -2.20 7.14 1.31
N ILE A 103 -1.40 7.39 0.26
CA ILE A 103 -0.42 8.50 0.28
C ILE A 103 -1.15 9.85 0.34
N GLY A 104 -2.22 10.03 -0.45
CA GLY A 104 -3.02 11.26 -0.45
C GLY A 104 -3.51 11.60 0.95
N LYS A 105 -4.16 10.67 1.64
CA LYS A 105 -4.63 10.86 3.01
C LYS A 105 -3.52 11.25 3.99
N ALA A 106 -2.36 10.60 3.89
CA ALA A 106 -1.22 10.91 4.74
C ALA A 106 -0.69 12.33 4.48
N VAL A 107 -0.58 12.73 3.21
CA VAL A 107 -0.15 14.08 2.83
C VAL A 107 -1.14 15.14 3.29
N ASP A 108 -2.44 14.90 3.10
CA ASP A 108 -3.49 15.84 3.52
C ASP A 108 -3.50 15.99 5.06
N SER A 109 -3.31 14.91 5.80
CA SER A 109 -3.18 14.95 7.25
C SER A 109 -1.95 15.75 7.71
N LEU A 110 -0.79 15.58 7.04
CA LEU A 110 0.41 16.35 7.33
C LEU A 110 0.24 17.84 6.99
N ARG A 111 -0.46 18.17 5.88
CA ARG A 111 -0.81 19.55 5.56
C ARG A 111 -1.71 20.17 6.62
N ALA A 112 -2.79 19.49 7.01
CA ALA A 112 -3.65 19.95 8.08
C ALA A 112 -2.87 20.22 9.37
N SER A 113 -1.87 19.35 9.67
CA SER A 113 -0.97 19.57 10.82
C SER A 113 -0.11 20.83 10.67
N ALA A 114 0.41 21.11 9.47
CA ALA A 114 1.19 22.31 9.18
C ALA A 114 0.33 23.57 9.27
N ASP A 115 -0.96 23.49 8.93
CA ASP A 115 -1.94 24.56 9.07
C ASP A 115 -2.47 24.72 10.52
N GLY A 116 -1.98 23.91 11.46
CA GLY A 116 -2.33 23.96 12.90
C GLY A 116 -3.49 23.06 13.31
N ASP A 117 -4.12 22.31 12.40
CA ASP A 117 -5.12 21.32 12.76
C ASP A 117 -4.44 20.01 13.19
N LEU A 118 -4.37 19.83 14.51
CA LEU A 118 -3.83 18.63 15.15
C LEU A 118 -4.94 17.66 15.60
N SER A 119 -6.21 17.99 15.38
CA SER A 119 -7.36 17.27 15.93
C SER A 119 -8.02 16.30 14.94
N THR A 120 -7.98 16.59 13.64
CA THR A 120 -8.65 15.79 12.60
C THR A 120 -7.88 14.50 12.31
N PRO A 121 -8.48 13.29 12.51
CA PRO A 121 -7.77 12.03 12.28
C PRO A 121 -7.50 11.81 10.77
N THR A 122 -6.43 11.08 10.46
CA THR A 122 -6.02 10.74 9.08
C THR A 122 -7.05 9.86 8.37
N GLY A 123 -7.88 9.13 9.13
CA GLY A 123 -8.89 8.21 8.63
C GLY A 123 -8.31 6.85 8.17
N THR A 124 -9.20 5.87 8.00
CA THR A 124 -8.82 4.50 7.65
C THR A 124 -8.42 4.35 6.18
N CYS A 125 -7.49 3.44 5.91
CA CYS A 125 -7.03 3.10 4.57
C CYS A 125 -7.21 1.61 4.29
N PRO A 126 -7.60 1.18 3.07
CA PRO A 126 -7.79 -0.24 2.74
C PRO A 126 -6.49 -1.05 2.76
N ILE A 127 -5.33 -0.40 2.73
CA ILE A 127 -4.02 -1.04 2.83
C ILE A 127 -3.52 -0.87 4.27
N GLY A 128 -3.38 -1.98 5.00
CA GLY A 128 -3.05 -1.98 6.42
C GLY A 128 -1.71 -1.32 6.80
N GLU A 129 -0.76 -1.19 5.87
CA GLU A 129 0.48 -0.46 6.09
C GLU A 129 0.25 1.05 6.14
N PHE A 130 -0.61 1.57 5.26
CA PHE A 130 -0.99 2.99 5.27
C PHE A 130 -1.90 3.31 6.45
N ASP A 131 -2.73 2.37 6.87
CA ASP A 131 -3.56 2.48 8.06
C ASP A 131 -2.69 2.65 9.31
N ARG A 132 -1.70 1.77 9.51
CA ARG A 132 -0.72 1.90 10.60
C ARG A 132 0.13 3.15 10.51
N PHE A 133 0.44 3.62 9.31
CA PHE A 133 1.15 4.87 9.14
C PHE A 133 0.28 6.06 9.55
N GLY A 134 -1.01 6.05 9.18
CA GLY A 134 -2.00 7.02 9.64
C GLY A 134 -2.13 7.05 11.17
N GLU A 135 -2.26 5.87 11.81
CA GLU A 135 -2.29 5.76 13.28
C GLU A 135 -1.06 6.40 13.96
N LYS A 136 0.14 6.21 13.38
CA LYS A 136 1.35 6.82 13.90
C LYS A 136 1.37 8.35 13.75
N ILE A 137 0.88 8.85 12.60
CA ILE A 137 0.71 10.29 12.39
C ILE A 137 -0.26 10.84 13.44
N ASP A 138 -1.41 10.20 13.62
CA ASP A 138 -2.44 10.63 14.56
C ASP A 138 -1.93 10.59 16.02
N ALA A 139 -1.18 9.57 16.41
CA ALA A 139 -0.54 9.51 17.72
C ALA A 139 0.43 10.68 17.94
N THR A 140 1.31 10.94 16.95
CA THR A 140 2.27 12.07 17.05
C THR A 140 1.56 13.41 17.13
N ARG A 141 0.46 13.61 16.37
CA ARG A 141 -0.37 14.83 16.40
C ARG A 141 -1.03 15.01 17.75
N SER A 142 -1.61 13.93 18.31
CA SER A 142 -2.21 13.94 19.64
C SER A 142 -1.20 14.31 20.72
N ASP A 143 0.00 13.73 20.70
CA ASP A 143 1.07 14.06 21.65
C ASP A 143 1.51 15.54 21.52
N THR A 144 1.59 16.04 20.28
CA THR A 144 1.90 17.44 20.01
C THR A 144 0.80 18.35 20.52
N LEU A 145 -0.46 18.01 20.26
CA LEU A 145 -1.62 18.78 20.74
C LEU A 145 -1.64 18.88 22.27
N VAL A 146 -1.45 17.76 22.97
CA VAL A 146 -1.36 17.72 24.44
C VAL A 146 -0.23 18.63 24.94
N SER A 147 0.93 18.58 24.27
CA SER A 147 2.09 19.41 24.63
C SER A 147 1.81 20.89 24.42
N VAL A 148 1.18 21.28 23.31
CA VAL A 148 0.79 22.68 23.01
C VAL A 148 -0.24 23.18 24.01
N LEU A 149 -1.27 22.38 24.34
CA LEU A 149 -2.27 22.74 25.34
C LEU A 149 -1.66 22.94 26.72
N LYS A 150 -0.69 22.12 27.10
CA LYS A 150 0.05 22.26 28.35
C LYS A 150 0.88 23.55 28.39
N ILE A 151 1.61 23.84 27.31
CA ILE A 151 2.35 25.11 27.19
C ILE A 151 1.41 26.30 27.31
N ARG A 152 0.26 26.25 26.62
CA ARG A 152 -0.75 27.31 26.67
C ARG A 152 -1.29 27.51 28.10
N SER A 153 -1.59 26.43 28.82
CA SER A 153 -2.08 26.52 30.21
C SER A 153 -1.01 27.07 31.13
N GLU A 154 0.24 26.66 31.01
CA GLU A 154 1.37 27.19 31.78
C GLU A 154 1.62 28.68 31.50
N ALA A 155 1.60 29.07 30.23
CA ALA A 155 1.71 30.48 29.86
C ALA A 155 0.56 31.33 30.40
N ALA A 156 -0.68 30.83 30.41
CA ALA A 156 -1.82 31.49 30.98
C ALA A 156 -1.67 31.68 32.52
N THR A 157 -1.14 30.66 33.17
CA THR A 157 -0.86 30.73 34.64
C THR A 157 0.21 31.78 34.97
N LEU A 158 1.26 31.87 34.16
CA LEU A 158 2.30 32.88 34.26
C LEU A 158 1.76 34.29 33.99
N ALA A 159 0.85 34.43 33.01
CA ALA A 159 0.23 35.71 32.70
C ALA A 159 -0.78 36.20 33.74
N ALA A 160 -1.41 35.30 34.49
CA ALA A 160 -2.39 35.65 35.52
C ALA A 160 -1.76 36.38 36.73
N GLY A 161 -0.44 36.33 36.88
CA GLY A 161 0.27 37.01 37.98
C GLY A 161 0.13 36.31 39.35
N GLY A 162 0.63 36.96 40.41
CA GLY A 162 0.50 36.43 41.78
C GLY A 162 1.63 35.50 42.22
N ILE A 163 2.67 35.34 41.41
CA ILE A 163 3.88 34.54 41.69
C ILE A 163 5.07 35.46 41.99
N SER A 164 6.02 34.98 42.81
CA SER A 164 7.24 35.74 43.10
C SER A 164 8.12 35.90 41.84
N PRO A 165 8.95 36.95 41.76
CA PRO A 165 9.85 37.15 40.62
C PRO A 165 10.83 35.96 40.39
N GLU A 166 11.22 35.28 41.45
CA GLU A 166 12.12 34.13 41.40
C GLU A 166 11.39 32.89 40.82
N GLU A 167 10.18 32.64 41.30
CA GLU A 167 9.33 31.55 40.78
C GLU A 167 8.91 31.79 39.36
N PHE A 168 8.66 33.05 38.97
CA PHE A 168 8.40 33.40 37.56
C PHE A 168 9.56 33.05 36.66
N ARG A 169 10.81 33.36 37.03
CA ARG A 169 12.01 33.03 36.24
C ARG A 169 12.17 31.53 36.06
N LEU A 170 12.03 30.75 37.13
CA LEU A 170 12.13 29.29 37.06
C LEU A 170 11.11 28.69 36.12
N ARG A 171 9.85 29.05 36.25
CA ARG A 171 8.77 28.54 35.38
C ARG A 171 8.90 29.00 33.94
N TRP A 172 9.40 30.21 33.72
CA TRP A 172 9.68 30.75 32.41
C TRP A 172 10.78 29.96 31.68
N ASP A 173 11.86 29.62 32.39
CA ASP A 173 12.96 28.84 31.86
C ASP A 173 12.51 27.41 31.52
N GLU A 174 11.70 26.79 32.36
CA GLU A 174 11.09 25.49 32.08
C GLU A 174 10.19 25.53 30.83
N LEU A 175 9.35 26.56 30.71
CA LEU A 175 8.48 26.77 29.57
C LEU A 175 9.30 26.92 28.28
N ASN A 176 10.34 27.73 28.29
CA ASN A 176 11.24 27.91 27.14
C ASN A 176 11.95 26.62 26.75
N GLN A 177 12.39 25.80 27.69
CA GLN A 177 12.99 24.51 27.41
C GLN A 177 11.99 23.54 26.73
N ARG A 178 10.72 23.56 27.15
CA ARG A 178 9.67 22.75 26.52
C ARG A 178 9.36 23.21 25.10
N ILE A 179 9.26 24.53 24.88
CA ILE A 179 9.04 25.10 23.54
C ILE A 179 10.16 24.67 22.60
N ARG A 180 11.43 24.76 23.04
CA ARG A 180 12.59 24.35 22.22
C ARG A 180 12.63 22.85 21.90
N ARG A 181 11.96 21.99 22.67
CA ARG A 181 11.86 20.56 22.36
C ARG A 181 10.84 20.25 21.26
N ILE A 182 9.84 21.11 21.09
CA ILE A 182 8.76 20.94 20.12
C ILE A 182 9.11 21.64 18.80
N ALA A 183 9.78 22.77 18.89
CA ALA A 183 10.25 23.58 17.75
C ALA A 183 11.79 23.73 17.84
N PRO A 184 12.56 22.70 17.40
CA PRO A 184 14.01 22.72 17.41
C PRO A 184 14.60 23.73 16.41
#